data_65945b041f4b83cb2e51c15a8aa3cdb6
#
_entry.id   65945b041f4b83cb2e51c15a8aa3cdb6
#
_cell.length_a   1.000
_cell.length_b   1.000
_cell.length_c   1.000
_cell.angle_alpha   90.00
_cell.angle_beta   90.00
_cell.angle_gamma   90.00
#
_symmetry.space_group_name_H-M   'P 1'
#
loop_
_entity.id
_entity.type
_entity.pdbx_description
1 polymer ?
#
loop_
_entity_poly.entity_id
_entity_poly.type
_entity_poly.pdbx_seq_one_letter_code
_entity_poly.pdbx_strand_id
1 'polypeptide(L)'
;MEHNIQQSLFFDIETTGLSADISAFTVIGCCDMDGNITQWFNEDGLSQKQILTDFLAFIQPYNTLITFNGKTFDLPFLTSKIKEFKINASFDQYEHLDLYQILKPYKNLWGLKNFRQKNLEEYLGITSEYAD
;
A
#
# COMPACT_ATOMS: atom_id res chain seq x y z
N MET A 1 -22.60 -5.98 -7.41
CA MET A 1 -21.78 -5.19 -8.34
C MET A 1 -20.58 -6.02 -8.78
N GLU A 2 -20.43 -6.12 -10.07
CA GLU A 2 -19.30 -6.86 -10.62
C GLU A 2 -17.99 -6.12 -10.38
N HIS A 3 -16.97 -6.90 -10.05
CA HIS A 3 -15.66 -6.38 -9.75
C HIS A 3 -14.86 -6.21 -11.03
N ASN A 4 -14.49 -4.99 -11.37
CA ASN A 4 -13.64 -4.75 -12.54
C ASN A 4 -12.18 -4.70 -12.09
N ILE A 5 -11.39 -5.72 -12.44
CA ILE A 5 -10.00 -5.82 -12.02
C ILE A 5 -9.16 -4.64 -12.53
N GLN A 6 -9.54 -4.03 -13.67
CA GLN A 6 -8.82 -2.87 -14.19
C GLN A 6 -8.99 -1.63 -13.31
N GLN A 7 -9.96 -1.65 -12.40
CA GLN A 7 -10.15 -0.59 -11.42
C GLN A 7 -9.49 -0.89 -10.08
N SER A 8 -8.60 -1.86 -10.06
CA SER A 8 -7.85 -2.23 -8.88
C SER A 8 -6.45 -1.62 -8.94
N LEU A 9 -5.94 -1.24 -7.79
CA LEU A 9 -4.60 -0.65 -7.67
C LEU A 9 -3.89 -1.28 -6.50
N PHE A 10 -2.70 -1.83 -6.74
CA PHE A 10 -1.82 -2.28 -5.67
C PHE A 10 -1.03 -1.09 -5.16
N PHE A 11 -0.88 -0.96 -3.85
CA PHE A 11 0.02 0.03 -3.30
C PHE A 11 0.76 -0.50 -2.08
N ASP A 12 1.87 0.15 -1.78
CA ASP A 12 2.76 -0.20 -0.68
C ASP A 12 3.45 1.06 -0.19
N ILE A 13 3.80 1.09 1.09
CA ILE A 13 4.54 2.20 1.66
C ILE A 13 5.82 1.70 2.34
N GLU A 14 6.83 2.56 2.36
CA GLU A 14 8.02 2.40 3.18
C GLU A 14 8.00 3.49 4.24
N THR A 15 8.43 3.16 5.45
CA THR A 15 8.39 4.09 6.58
C THR A 15 9.68 4.05 7.36
N THR A 16 9.89 5.08 8.20
CA THR A 16 11.04 5.14 9.08
C THR A 16 10.88 4.28 10.34
N GLY A 17 9.65 3.89 10.65
CA GLY A 17 9.34 3.06 11.80
C GLY A 17 7.90 2.62 11.80
N LEU A 18 7.50 1.85 12.80
CA LEU A 18 6.19 1.20 12.84
C LEU A 18 5.07 2.10 13.38
N SER A 19 5.41 3.07 14.22
CA SER A 19 4.42 3.95 14.84
C SER A 19 4.25 5.23 14.01
N ALA A 20 3.03 5.45 13.51
CA ALA A 20 2.74 6.64 12.72
C ALA A 20 2.92 7.93 13.50
N ASP A 21 2.78 7.89 14.83
CA ASP A 21 2.89 9.08 15.68
C ASP A 21 4.29 9.70 15.66
N ILE A 22 5.32 8.84 15.52
CA ILE A 22 6.72 9.28 15.60
C ILE A 22 7.50 8.93 14.33
N SER A 23 6.86 8.35 13.34
CA SER A 23 7.51 7.90 12.12
C SER A 23 6.93 8.61 10.92
N ALA A 24 7.69 8.59 9.82
CA ALA A 24 7.26 9.16 8.55
C ALA A 24 7.27 8.07 7.48
N PHE A 25 6.39 8.18 6.49
CA PHE A 25 6.58 7.37 5.31
C PHE A 25 7.65 8.01 4.42
N THR A 26 8.46 7.19 3.80
CA THR A 26 9.54 7.62 2.91
C THR A 26 9.19 7.40 1.44
N VAL A 27 8.37 6.42 1.15
CA VAL A 27 7.92 6.11 -0.21
C VAL A 27 6.46 5.67 -0.15
N ILE A 28 5.68 6.10 -1.12
CA ILE A 28 4.41 5.47 -1.49
C ILE A 28 4.56 5.00 -2.92
N GLY A 29 4.27 3.74 -3.19
CA GLY A 29 4.34 3.17 -4.52
C GLY A 29 3.04 2.51 -4.91
N CYS A 30 2.68 2.62 -6.18
CA CYS A 30 1.47 2.04 -6.74
C CYS A 30 1.78 1.27 -8.01
N CYS A 31 1.00 0.22 -8.25
CA CYS A 31 1.07 -0.53 -9.51
C CYS A 31 -0.36 -0.85 -9.96
N ASP A 32 -0.72 -0.45 -11.18
CA ASP A 32 -2.03 -0.81 -11.73
C ASP A 32 -1.99 -2.21 -12.35
N MET A 33 -3.13 -2.66 -12.84
CA MET A 33 -3.24 -4.02 -13.38
C MET A 33 -2.57 -4.17 -14.75
N ASP A 34 -2.18 -3.08 -15.38
CA ASP A 34 -1.40 -3.09 -16.62
C ASP A 34 0.10 -3.06 -16.37
N GLY A 35 0.51 -2.99 -15.11
CA GLY A 35 1.92 -2.98 -14.73
C GLY A 35 2.55 -1.59 -14.69
N ASN A 36 1.75 -0.52 -14.79
CA ASN A 36 2.25 0.84 -14.68
C ASN A 36 2.55 1.17 -13.22
N ILE A 37 3.75 1.66 -12.96
CA ILE A 37 4.22 1.96 -11.61
C ILE A 37 4.29 3.47 -11.43
N THR A 38 3.79 3.94 -10.29
CA THR A 38 3.86 5.34 -9.89
C THR A 38 4.39 5.39 -8.46
N GLN A 39 5.40 6.23 -8.22
CA GLN A 39 6.05 6.30 -6.92
C GLN A 39 6.20 7.76 -6.49
N TRP A 40 6.09 7.99 -5.18
CA TRP A 40 6.38 9.28 -4.57
C TRP A 40 7.41 9.06 -3.47
N PHE A 41 8.47 9.87 -3.50
CA PHE A 41 9.58 9.78 -2.56
C PHE A 41 9.62 11.01 -1.66
N ASN A 42 9.62 10.78 -0.35
CA ASN A 42 9.75 11.83 0.65
C ASN A 42 11.22 11.96 1.05
N GLU A 43 12.05 12.43 0.10
CA GLU A 43 13.51 12.46 0.26
C GLU A 43 13.96 13.48 1.31
N ASP A 44 13.27 14.61 1.39
CA ASP A 44 13.63 15.69 2.33
C ASP A 44 13.00 15.52 3.70
N GLY A 45 12.13 14.53 3.88
CA GLY A 45 11.41 14.32 5.14
C GLY A 45 10.33 15.34 5.42
N LEU A 46 10.06 16.29 4.51
CA LEU A 46 9.15 17.41 4.74
C LEU A 46 7.93 17.38 3.83
N SER A 47 7.82 16.37 2.97
CA SER A 47 6.84 16.34 1.90
C SER A 47 5.68 15.38 2.15
N GLN A 48 5.52 14.86 3.36
CA GLN A 48 4.49 13.86 3.64
C GLN A 48 3.08 14.35 3.28
N LYS A 49 2.74 15.57 3.67
CA LYS A 49 1.39 16.10 3.43
C LYS A 49 1.10 16.23 1.95
N GLN A 50 2.05 16.76 1.19
CA GLN A 50 1.88 16.94 -0.26
C GLN A 50 1.79 15.60 -0.97
N ILE A 51 2.68 14.67 -0.65
CA ILE A 51 2.69 13.33 -1.25
C ILE A 51 1.40 12.60 -0.94
N LEU A 52 0.95 12.65 0.31
CA LEU A 52 -0.29 11.99 0.70
C LEU A 52 -1.50 12.58 -0.03
N THR A 53 -1.53 13.90 -0.17
CA THR A 53 -2.58 14.58 -0.95
C THR A 53 -2.58 14.13 -2.40
N ASP A 54 -1.40 14.04 -3.01
CA ASP A 54 -1.26 13.60 -4.40
C ASP A 54 -1.64 12.13 -4.56
N PHE A 55 -1.24 11.28 -3.61
CA PHE A 55 -1.61 9.87 -3.62
C PHE A 55 -3.13 9.69 -3.52
N LEU A 56 -3.76 10.41 -2.60
CA LEU A 56 -5.21 10.32 -2.41
C LEU A 56 -5.98 10.76 -3.65
N ALA A 57 -5.48 11.78 -4.36
CA ALA A 57 -6.06 12.19 -5.63
C ALA A 57 -5.85 11.13 -6.71
N PHE A 58 -4.66 10.51 -6.74
CA PHE A 58 -4.30 9.50 -7.72
C PHE A 58 -5.21 8.27 -7.64
N ILE A 59 -5.57 7.84 -6.42
CA ILE A 59 -6.36 6.62 -6.24
C ILE A 59 -7.86 6.83 -6.44
N GLN A 60 -8.33 8.05 -6.62
CA GLN A 60 -9.76 8.35 -6.73
C GLN A 60 -10.50 7.56 -7.82
N PRO A 61 -9.93 7.34 -9.02
CA PRO A 61 -10.64 6.58 -10.04
C PRO A 61 -10.76 5.08 -9.76
N TYR A 62 -10.02 4.59 -8.79
CA TYR A 62 -10.01 3.15 -8.47
C TYR A 62 -11.10 2.84 -7.46
N ASN A 63 -11.60 1.61 -7.47
CA ASN A 63 -12.59 1.17 -6.49
C ASN A 63 -12.04 0.11 -5.52
N THR A 64 -10.91 -0.50 -5.86
CA THR A 64 -10.31 -1.55 -5.04
C THR A 64 -8.83 -1.25 -4.82
N LEU A 65 -8.41 -1.31 -3.58
CA LEU A 65 -7.01 -1.18 -3.20
C LEU A 65 -6.50 -2.55 -2.77
N ILE A 66 -5.36 -2.94 -3.30
CA ILE A 66 -4.72 -4.21 -3.00
C ILE A 66 -3.42 -3.92 -2.27
N THR A 67 -3.19 -4.60 -1.16
CA THR A 67 -1.96 -4.44 -0.37
C THR A 67 -1.45 -5.80 0.07
N PHE A 68 -0.25 -5.80 0.65
CA PHE A 68 0.26 -6.93 1.42
C PHE A 68 0.43 -6.49 2.86
N ASN A 69 -0.43 -7.02 3.76
CA ASN A 69 -0.50 -6.65 5.17
C ASN A 69 -0.90 -5.18 5.41
N GLY A 70 -1.52 -4.54 4.41
CA GLY A 70 -1.93 -3.14 4.52
C GLY A 70 -3.08 -2.91 5.47
N LYS A 71 -3.88 -3.94 5.73
CA LYS A 71 -5.00 -3.84 6.67
C LYS A 71 -4.52 -3.56 8.09
N THR A 72 -3.37 -4.12 8.47
CA THR A 72 -2.80 -3.93 9.79
C THR A 72 -1.72 -2.85 9.83
N PHE A 73 -1.12 -2.50 8.70
CA PHE A 73 -0.03 -1.53 8.69
C PHE A 73 -0.27 -0.33 7.76
N ASP A 74 -0.29 -0.53 6.44
CA ASP A 74 -0.30 0.58 5.48
C ASP A 74 -1.51 1.50 5.66
N LEU A 75 -2.71 0.93 5.73
CA LEU A 75 -3.92 1.74 5.86
C LEU A 75 -4.02 2.43 7.21
N PRO A 76 -3.79 1.77 8.35
CA PRO A 76 -3.79 2.49 9.63
C PRO A 76 -2.71 3.57 9.70
N PHE A 77 -1.52 3.31 9.15
CA PHE A 77 -0.44 4.29 9.12
C PHE A 77 -0.86 5.54 8.34
N LEU A 78 -1.36 5.36 7.12
CA LEU A 78 -1.79 6.47 6.28
C LEU A 78 -3.03 7.17 6.83
N THR A 79 -3.95 6.42 7.45
CA THR A 79 -5.12 7.01 8.10
C THR A 79 -4.70 7.94 9.24
N SER A 80 -3.70 7.55 10.03
CA SER A 80 -3.15 8.41 11.07
C SER A 80 -2.52 9.67 10.49
N LYS A 81 -1.83 9.56 9.36
CA LYS A 81 -1.24 10.72 8.68
C LYS A 81 -2.29 11.64 8.08
N ILE A 82 -3.36 11.10 7.52
CA ILE A 82 -4.51 11.88 7.04
C ILE A 82 -5.05 12.74 8.18
N LYS A 83 -5.21 12.17 9.34
CA LYS A 83 -5.70 12.86 10.52
C LYS A 83 -4.70 13.90 11.02
N GLU A 84 -3.43 13.53 11.09
CA GLU A 84 -2.36 14.43 11.54
C GLU A 84 -2.29 15.69 10.68
N PHE A 85 -2.36 15.53 9.36
CA PHE A 85 -2.25 16.63 8.41
C PHE A 85 -3.60 17.31 8.10
N LYS A 86 -4.67 16.87 8.76
CA LYS A 86 -6.01 17.44 8.61
C LYS A 86 -6.49 17.42 7.15
N ILE A 87 -6.23 16.32 6.46
CA ILE A 87 -6.69 16.12 5.09
C ILE A 87 -8.13 15.59 5.16
N ASN A 88 -9.01 16.14 4.33
CA ASN A 88 -10.39 15.69 4.27
C ASN A 88 -10.53 14.51 3.31
N ALA A 89 -10.16 13.33 3.79
CA ALA A 89 -10.21 12.11 2.98
C ALA A 89 -10.24 10.89 3.89
N SER A 90 -10.67 9.75 3.33
CA SER A 90 -10.62 8.47 4.03
C SER A 90 -10.50 7.35 3.00
N PHE A 91 -10.25 6.13 3.47
CA PHE A 91 -10.21 4.95 2.60
C PHE A 91 -11.52 4.17 2.59
N ASP A 92 -12.56 4.68 3.24
CA ASP A 92 -13.81 3.95 3.46
C ASP A 92 -14.56 3.63 2.17
N GLN A 93 -14.38 4.44 1.12
CA GLN A 93 -15.07 4.22 -0.15
C GLN A 93 -14.46 3.10 -0.99
N TYR A 94 -13.29 2.60 -0.61
CA TYR A 94 -12.59 1.58 -1.37
C TYR A 94 -12.85 0.19 -0.79
N GLU A 95 -12.96 -0.80 -1.67
CA GLU A 95 -12.83 -2.18 -1.26
C GLU A 95 -11.33 -2.46 -1.06
N HIS A 96 -10.99 -3.16 0.01
CA HIS A 96 -9.59 -3.44 0.32
C HIS A 96 -9.33 -4.94 0.34
N LEU A 97 -8.41 -5.39 -0.50
CA LEU A 97 -7.95 -6.76 -0.55
C LEU A 97 -6.53 -6.83 0.02
N ASP A 98 -6.39 -7.49 1.14
CA ASP A 98 -5.08 -7.68 1.77
C ASP A 98 -4.59 -9.08 1.44
N LEU A 99 -3.58 -9.17 0.57
CA LEU A 99 -3.06 -10.46 0.11
C LEU A 99 -2.49 -11.29 1.26
N TYR A 100 -1.93 -10.66 2.26
CA TYR A 100 -1.43 -11.39 3.43
C TYR A 100 -2.58 -12.15 4.11
N GLN A 101 -3.71 -11.48 4.32
CA GLN A 101 -4.86 -12.09 4.97
C GLN A 101 -5.48 -13.21 4.11
N ILE A 102 -5.50 -13.02 2.81
CA ILE A 102 -6.04 -14.01 1.87
C ILE A 102 -5.16 -15.25 1.80
N LEU A 103 -3.84 -15.08 1.76
CA LEU A 103 -2.90 -16.17 1.52
C LEU A 103 -2.39 -16.84 2.80
N LYS A 104 -2.58 -16.20 3.95
CA LYS A 104 -2.09 -16.73 5.23
C LYS A 104 -2.54 -18.16 5.53
N PRO A 105 -3.80 -18.56 5.28
CA PRO A 105 -4.24 -19.94 5.52
C PRO A 105 -3.51 -20.97 4.66
N TYR A 106 -2.90 -20.55 3.55
CA TYR A 106 -2.22 -21.42 2.60
C TYR A 106 -0.71 -21.40 2.74
N LYS A 107 -0.21 -20.84 3.82
CA LYS A 107 1.22 -20.65 4.06
C LYS A 107 2.03 -21.92 3.85
N ASN A 108 1.56 -23.04 4.40
CA ASN A 108 2.28 -24.31 4.29
C ASN A 108 2.24 -24.87 2.88
N LEU A 109 1.15 -24.63 2.18
CA LEU A 109 0.97 -25.09 0.81
C LEU A 109 1.97 -24.41 -0.15
N TRP A 110 2.27 -23.15 0.13
CA TRP A 110 3.20 -22.37 -0.70
C TRP A 110 4.67 -22.67 -0.36
N GLY A 111 4.93 -23.39 0.74
CA GLY A 111 6.29 -23.69 1.16
C GLY A 111 7.07 -22.50 1.67
N LEU A 112 6.39 -21.43 2.03
CA LEU A 112 7.00 -20.21 2.53
C LEU A 112 7.09 -20.26 4.05
N LYS A 113 8.25 -19.90 4.61
CA LYS A 113 8.46 -19.89 6.06
C LYS A 113 7.81 -18.69 6.72
N ASN A 114 7.72 -17.59 6.01
CA ASN A 114 7.00 -16.42 6.50
C ASN A 114 6.44 -15.67 5.29
N PHE A 115 5.36 -14.95 5.53
CA PHE A 115 4.70 -14.14 4.50
C PHE A 115 5.13 -12.70 4.63
N ARG A 116 6.37 -12.43 4.26
CA ARG A 116 6.81 -11.06 4.04
C ARG A 116 6.49 -10.69 2.60
N GLN A 117 6.11 -9.45 2.40
CA GLN A 117 5.76 -8.95 1.08
C GLN A 117 6.85 -9.26 0.04
N LYS A 118 8.10 -9.06 0.40
CA LYS A 118 9.23 -9.30 -0.48
C LYS A 118 9.32 -10.75 -0.95
N ASN A 119 9.12 -11.69 -0.03
CA ASN A 119 9.17 -13.12 -0.36
C ASN A 119 8.05 -13.51 -1.29
N LEU A 120 6.85 -12.97 -1.07
CA LEU A 120 5.71 -13.25 -1.91
C LEU A 120 5.89 -12.66 -3.30
N GLU A 121 6.42 -11.46 -3.39
CA GLU A 121 6.70 -10.81 -4.68
C GLU A 121 7.68 -11.63 -5.51
N GLU A 122 8.74 -12.13 -4.89
CA GLU A 122 9.71 -13.01 -5.57
C GLU A 122 9.04 -14.29 -6.06
N TYR A 123 8.24 -14.90 -5.21
CA TYR A 123 7.58 -16.18 -5.55
C TYR A 123 6.63 -16.01 -6.74
N LEU A 124 5.89 -14.90 -6.78
CA LEU A 124 4.94 -14.63 -7.83
C LEU A 124 5.55 -13.98 -9.07
N GLY A 125 6.86 -13.69 -9.04
CA GLY A 125 7.55 -13.05 -10.15
C GLY A 125 7.30 -11.55 -10.25
N ILE A 126 6.82 -10.94 -9.19
CA ILE A 126 6.60 -9.49 -9.13
C ILE A 126 7.86 -8.82 -8.62
N THR A 127 8.31 -7.77 -9.30
CA THR A 127 9.50 -7.01 -8.88
C THR A 127 9.07 -5.77 -8.10
N SER A 128 9.61 -5.61 -6.89
CA SER A 128 9.41 -4.40 -6.11
C SER A 128 10.58 -3.45 -6.34
N GLU A 129 10.29 -2.22 -6.72
CA GLU A 129 11.30 -1.20 -6.99
C GLU A 129 11.78 -0.50 -5.71
N TYR A 130 11.10 -0.69 -4.59
CA TYR A 130 11.51 -0.09 -3.32
C TYR A 130 11.89 -1.11 -2.27
N ALA A 131 12.02 -2.35 -2.60
CA ALA A 131 12.56 -3.31 -1.66
C ALA A 131 14.06 -3.17 -1.65
N ASP A 132 14.64 -3.15 -0.50
CA ASP A 132 16.09 -3.15 -0.34
C ASP A 132 16.68 -4.50 -0.24
#